data_126ff005483b8ddcd7f35210652d4e92
#
_entry.id   126ff005483b8ddcd7f35210652d4e92
#
_cell.length_a   1.000
_cell.length_b   1.000
_cell.length_c   1.000
_cell.angle_alpha   90.00
_cell.angle_beta   90.00
_cell.angle_gamma   90.00
#
_symmetry.space_group_name_H-M   'P 1'
#
loop_
_entity.id
_entity.type
_entity.pdbx_description
1 polymer ?
#
loop_
_entity_poly.entity_id
_entity_poly.type
_entity_poly.pdbx_seq_one_letter_code
_entity_poly.pdbx_strand_id
1 'polypeptide(L)'
;FSTHAIAQEQAAKDMKILNKEIKKKGNKVNVYMDLNLDQVKVASNKGLVFTPIIYKGEDTLKLPAVEVMGRKRFVYYERTKKTATENPLIVAKRENKKSQTLRYAYTTPYREWMKNSNFAISNDACGCNQKLLAENLLTNNTEALTTPQQLYQAYREPKAEVVKVRQENGSARLNFRINKWDIVKDLGNNSNELATIKQTLDLVKNDPDVTITSITLHGYASPDGNYANND
;
A
#
# COMPACT_ATOMS: atom_id res chain seq x y z
N PHE A 1 -22.67 -22.60 -27.26
CA PHE A 1 -21.90 -22.97 -26.04
C PHE A 1 -20.47 -22.42 -26.16
N SER A 2 -19.96 -21.70 -25.17
CA SER A 2 -18.54 -21.65 -24.77
C SER A 2 -17.62 -20.51 -25.21
N THR A 3 -18.06 -19.39 -25.71
CA THR A 3 -17.15 -18.22 -25.93
C THR A 3 -16.83 -17.47 -24.62
N HIS A 4 -17.68 -17.55 -23.60
CA HIS A 4 -17.47 -16.86 -22.33
C HIS A 4 -16.49 -17.55 -21.38
N ALA A 5 -16.37 -18.89 -21.45
CA ALA A 5 -15.41 -19.64 -20.64
C ALA A 5 -13.97 -19.43 -21.12
N ILE A 6 -13.77 -19.42 -22.44
CA ILE A 6 -12.47 -19.20 -23.08
C ILE A 6 -11.90 -17.81 -22.75
N ALA A 7 -12.74 -16.77 -22.76
CA ALA A 7 -12.31 -15.40 -22.44
C ALA A 7 -11.89 -15.21 -20.97
N GLN A 8 -12.45 -16.01 -20.04
CA GLN A 8 -12.10 -15.98 -18.63
C GLN A 8 -10.81 -16.74 -18.31
N GLU A 9 -10.58 -17.84 -19.01
CA GLU A 9 -9.33 -18.59 -18.95
C GLU A 9 -8.13 -17.77 -19.44
N GLN A 10 -8.34 -16.99 -20.50
CA GLN A 10 -7.33 -16.06 -21.03
C GLN A 10 -6.99 -14.95 -20.04
N ALA A 11 -7.99 -14.38 -19.36
CA ALA A 11 -7.78 -13.28 -18.41
C ALA A 11 -6.93 -13.67 -17.19
N ALA A 12 -6.94 -14.95 -16.82
CA ALA A 12 -6.12 -15.47 -15.73
C ALA A 12 -4.66 -15.69 -16.13
N LYS A 13 -4.40 -15.97 -17.41
CA LYS A 13 -3.04 -16.11 -17.97
C LYS A 13 -2.30 -14.78 -18.08
N ASP A 14 -3.03 -13.68 -18.06
CA ASP A 14 -2.48 -12.33 -18.25
C ASP A 14 -1.92 -11.71 -16.95
N MET A 15 -2.08 -12.37 -15.79
CA MET A 15 -1.46 -11.93 -14.55
C MET A 15 0.04 -12.26 -14.53
N LYS A 16 0.86 -11.26 -14.20
CA LYS A 16 2.30 -11.44 -14.06
C LYS A 16 2.70 -11.34 -12.59
N ILE A 17 3.55 -12.26 -12.15
CA ILE A 17 4.17 -12.23 -10.84
C ILE A 17 5.49 -11.50 -10.95
N LEU A 18 5.66 -10.46 -10.15
CA LEU A 18 6.89 -9.69 -10.03
C LEU A 18 7.44 -9.83 -8.62
N ASN A 19 8.74 -9.63 -8.48
CA ASN A 19 9.41 -9.56 -7.16
C ASN A 19 9.05 -10.73 -6.21
N LYS A 20 8.93 -11.95 -6.77
CA LYS A 20 8.62 -13.13 -5.96
C LYS A 20 9.78 -13.48 -5.03
N GLU A 21 9.48 -13.58 -3.76
CA GLU A 21 10.43 -13.97 -2.73
C GLU A 21 9.77 -14.93 -1.74
N ILE A 22 10.35 -16.13 -1.59
CA ILE A 22 9.90 -17.12 -0.62
C ILE A 22 11.09 -17.47 0.27
N LYS A 23 11.03 -17.08 1.55
CA LYS A 23 12.15 -17.23 2.48
C LYS A 23 11.74 -17.94 3.75
N LYS A 24 12.55 -18.91 4.17
CA LYS A 24 12.46 -19.51 5.50
C LYS A 24 13.15 -18.61 6.52
N LYS A 25 12.45 -18.23 7.58
CA LYS A 25 13.00 -17.50 8.72
C LYS A 25 12.60 -18.21 10.02
N GLY A 26 13.56 -18.91 10.63
CA GLY A 26 13.27 -19.76 11.79
C GLY A 26 12.27 -20.88 11.44
N ASN A 27 11.20 -20.99 12.20
CA ASN A 27 10.14 -21.98 11.97
C ASN A 27 8.96 -21.45 11.12
N LYS A 28 9.21 -20.42 10.31
CA LYS A 28 8.20 -19.80 9.44
C LYS A 28 8.72 -19.65 8.01
N VAL A 29 7.78 -19.63 7.07
CA VAL A 29 8.02 -19.29 5.66
C VAL A 29 7.31 -17.99 5.35
N ASN A 30 8.06 -17.01 4.87
CA ASN A 30 7.51 -15.74 4.40
C ASN A 30 7.41 -15.79 2.88
N VAL A 31 6.25 -15.42 2.36
CA VAL A 31 5.94 -15.34 0.94
C VAL A 31 5.63 -13.90 0.59
N TYR A 32 6.44 -13.32 -0.27
CA TYR A 32 6.24 -11.97 -0.82
C TYR A 32 6.19 -12.04 -2.33
N MET A 33 5.27 -11.31 -2.93
CA MET A 33 5.20 -11.14 -4.38
C MET A 33 4.34 -9.94 -4.74
N ASP A 34 4.62 -9.38 -5.89
CA ASP A 34 3.81 -8.35 -6.51
C ASP A 34 3.02 -8.97 -7.66
N LEU A 35 1.70 -8.86 -7.62
CA LEU A 35 0.77 -9.35 -8.64
C LEU A 35 0.41 -8.19 -9.57
N ASN A 36 1.02 -8.18 -10.76
CA ASN A 36 0.71 -7.17 -11.76
C ASN A 36 -0.55 -7.59 -12.54
N LEU A 37 -1.55 -6.71 -12.51
CA LEU A 37 -2.85 -6.92 -13.11
C LEU A 37 -3.05 -6.13 -14.42
N ASP A 38 -2.04 -5.50 -14.96
CA ASP A 38 -2.19 -4.54 -16.08
C ASP A 38 -2.88 -5.15 -17.29
N GLN A 39 -2.57 -6.39 -17.60
CA GLN A 39 -3.18 -7.15 -18.70
C GLN A 39 -4.46 -7.89 -18.30
N VAL A 40 -4.73 -8.04 -16.99
CA VAL A 40 -5.88 -8.77 -16.48
C VAL A 40 -7.16 -7.96 -16.70
N LYS A 41 -8.14 -8.52 -17.43
CA LYS A 41 -9.44 -7.92 -17.64
C LYS A 41 -10.52 -8.67 -16.86
N VAL A 42 -11.28 -7.97 -16.05
CA VAL A 42 -12.37 -8.54 -15.25
C VAL A 42 -13.69 -7.89 -15.66
N ALA A 43 -14.66 -8.70 -16.05
CA ALA A 43 -16.01 -8.22 -16.37
C ALA A 43 -16.67 -7.64 -15.10
N SER A 44 -17.53 -6.64 -15.26
CA SER A 44 -18.07 -5.85 -14.16
C SER A 44 -18.76 -6.67 -13.06
N ASN A 45 -19.43 -7.77 -13.43
CA ASN A 45 -20.17 -8.66 -12.53
C ASN A 45 -19.42 -9.94 -12.16
N LYS A 46 -18.16 -10.07 -12.56
CA LYS A 46 -17.29 -11.25 -12.34
C LYS A 46 -16.18 -10.95 -11.35
N GLY A 47 -15.51 -12.01 -10.89
CA GLY A 47 -14.31 -11.96 -10.09
C GLY A 47 -13.32 -13.05 -10.51
N LEU A 48 -12.05 -12.83 -10.25
CA LEU A 48 -10.98 -13.81 -10.38
C LEU A 48 -10.40 -14.05 -8.99
N VAL A 49 -10.08 -15.29 -8.70
CA VAL A 49 -9.44 -15.73 -7.47
C VAL A 49 -8.07 -16.26 -7.82
N PHE A 50 -7.05 -15.76 -7.18
CA PHE A 50 -5.67 -16.21 -7.29
C PHE A 50 -5.25 -16.81 -5.96
N THR A 51 -5.00 -18.12 -5.94
CA THR A 51 -4.61 -18.84 -4.73
C THR A 51 -3.16 -19.29 -4.86
N PRO A 52 -2.23 -18.71 -4.09
CA PRO A 52 -0.85 -19.19 -4.06
C PRO A 52 -0.78 -20.55 -3.39
N ILE A 53 0.05 -21.44 -3.94
CA ILE A 53 0.16 -22.83 -3.53
C ILE A 53 1.64 -23.19 -3.41
N ILE A 54 2.02 -23.78 -2.28
CA ILE A 54 3.32 -24.44 -2.09
C ILE A 54 3.05 -25.95 -2.16
N TYR A 55 3.80 -26.68 -3.00
CA TYR A 55 3.58 -28.10 -3.17
C TYR A 55 4.86 -28.91 -3.41
N LYS A 56 4.85 -30.18 -3.01
CA LYS A 56 5.93 -31.13 -3.25
C LYS A 56 5.38 -32.54 -3.25
N GLY A 57 5.42 -33.20 -4.41
CA GLY A 57 4.75 -34.50 -4.57
C GLY A 57 3.26 -34.39 -4.27
N GLU A 58 2.78 -35.16 -3.30
CA GLU A 58 1.38 -35.15 -2.86
C GLU A 58 1.08 -34.05 -1.80
N ASP A 59 2.12 -33.55 -1.13
CA ASP A 59 1.96 -32.51 -0.13
C ASP A 59 1.65 -31.16 -0.77
N THR A 60 0.59 -30.52 -0.29
CA THR A 60 0.13 -29.22 -0.81
C THR A 60 -0.33 -28.32 0.33
N LEU A 61 0.08 -27.06 0.27
CA LEU A 61 -0.42 -26.00 1.14
C LEU A 61 -0.95 -24.84 0.29
N LYS A 62 -2.27 -24.63 0.35
CA LYS A 62 -2.92 -23.45 -0.21
C LYS A 62 -2.77 -22.29 0.78
N LEU A 63 -2.27 -21.16 0.29
CA LEU A 63 -2.17 -19.92 1.05
C LEU A 63 -3.43 -19.07 0.84
N PRO A 64 -3.71 -18.08 1.70
CA PRO A 64 -4.87 -17.21 1.55
C PRO A 64 -4.94 -16.56 0.18
N ALA A 65 -6.11 -16.57 -0.41
CA ALA A 65 -6.34 -16.13 -1.77
C ALA A 65 -6.34 -14.60 -1.92
N VAL A 66 -6.16 -14.16 -3.16
CA VAL A 66 -6.39 -12.79 -3.62
C VAL A 66 -7.60 -12.79 -4.54
N GLU A 67 -8.62 -11.99 -4.20
CA GLU A 67 -9.82 -11.84 -5.01
C GLU A 67 -9.80 -10.49 -5.74
N VAL A 68 -9.88 -10.55 -7.06
CA VAL A 68 -9.91 -9.38 -7.94
C VAL A 68 -11.28 -9.28 -8.59
N MET A 69 -12.03 -8.27 -8.23
CA MET A 69 -13.44 -8.12 -8.59
C MET A 69 -13.67 -7.01 -9.60
N GLY A 70 -14.58 -7.23 -10.55
CA GLY A 70 -15.12 -6.17 -11.39
C GLY A 70 -16.03 -5.24 -10.60
N ARG A 71 -16.35 -4.07 -11.16
CA ARG A 71 -17.03 -2.96 -10.46
C ARG A 71 -18.32 -3.38 -9.75
N LYS A 72 -19.26 -4.04 -10.42
CA LYS A 72 -20.55 -4.44 -9.84
C LYS A 72 -20.38 -5.49 -8.75
N ARG A 73 -19.47 -6.46 -8.96
CA ARG A 73 -19.15 -7.49 -7.98
C ARG A 73 -18.50 -6.91 -6.74
N PHE A 74 -17.59 -5.93 -6.90
CA PHE A 74 -16.93 -5.26 -5.78
C PHE A 74 -17.92 -4.45 -4.94
N VAL A 75 -18.85 -3.69 -5.56
CA VAL A 75 -19.93 -2.98 -4.84
C VAL A 75 -20.83 -3.95 -4.06
N TYR A 76 -21.10 -5.12 -4.62
CA TYR A 76 -21.84 -6.17 -3.90
C TYR A 76 -21.04 -6.66 -2.67
N TYR A 77 -19.73 -6.91 -2.84
CA TYR A 77 -18.86 -7.26 -1.73
C TYR A 77 -18.82 -6.18 -0.64
N GLU A 78 -18.72 -4.91 -0.99
CA GLU A 78 -18.71 -3.81 -0.01
C GLU A 78 -19.96 -3.82 0.89
N ARG A 79 -21.11 -4.18 0.32
CA ARG A 79 -22.38 -4.22 1.04
C ARG A 79 -22.59 -5.49 1.86
N THR A 80 -22.15 -6.63 1.36
CA THR A 80 -22.45 -7.94 1.94
C THR A 80 -21.27 -8.61 2.63
N LYS A 81 -20.07 -8.13 2.36
CA LYS A 81 -18.78 -8.75 2.75
C LYS A 81 -18.62 -10.21 2.27
N LYS A 82 -19.46 -10.66 1.31
CA LYS A 82 -19.38 -12.01 0.75
C LYS A 82 -18.26 -12.12 -0.27
N THR A 83 -17.32 -13.01 -0.01
CA THR A 83 -16.19 -13.39 -0.84
C THR A 83 -16.44 -14.75 -1.52
N ALA A 84 -15.63 -15.10 -2.48
CA ALA A 84 -15.71 -16.40 -3.14
C ALA A 84 -14.95 -17.49 -2.36
N THR A 85 -13.88 -17.05 -1.67
CA THR A 85 -13.08 -17.92 -0.81
C THR A 85 -13.27 -17.55 0.65
N GLU A 86 -12.97 -18.48 1.54
CA GLU A 86 -12.93 -18.18 2.97
C GLU A 86 -11.68 -17.34 3.29
N ASN A 87 -11.90 -16.19 3.93
CA ASN A 87 -10.84 -15.31 4.43
C ASN A 87 -9.73 -14.99 3.40
N PRO A 88 -10.04 -14.36 2.25
CA PRO A 88 -9.02 -13.95 1.32
C PRO A 88 -8.10 -12.92 1.97
N LEU A 89 -6.80 -12.96 1.65
CA LEU A 89 -5.83 -11.99 2.16
C LEU A 89 -6.07 -10.59 1.58
N ILE A 90 -6.43 -10.54 0.31
CA ILE A 90 -6.66 -9.30 -0.42
C ILE A 90 -7.95 -9.42 -1.22
N VAL A 91 -8.80 -8.39 -1.11
CA VAL A 91 -9.95 -8.18 -2.01
C VAL A 91 -9.77 -6.85 -2.70
N ALA A 92 -9.67 -6.86 -4.01
CA ALA A 92 -9.42 -5.67 -4.80
C ALA A 92 -10.42 -5.48 -5.94
N LYS A 93 -10.78 -4.22 -6.21
CA LYS A 93 -11.50 -3.84 -7.42
C LYS A 93 -10.52 -3.72 -8.57
N ARG A 94 -10.80 -4.37 -9.71
CA ARG A 94 -10.03 -4.19 -10.94
C ARG A 94 -10.47 -2.95 -11.70
N GLU A 95 -9.52 -2.07 -11.98
CA GLU A 95 -9.71 -0.92 -12.87
C GLU A 95 -9.07 -1.22 -14.24
N ASN A 96 -9.83 -1.88 -15.13
CA ASN A 96 -9.35 -2.50 -16.40
C ASN A 96 -8.52 -1.60 -17.33
N LYS A 97 -8.52 -0.28 -17.13
CA LYS A 97 -7.79 0.67 -18.00
C LYS A 97 -6.61 1.33 -17.26
N LYS A 98 -6.33 0.92 -16.03
CA LYS A 98 -5.27 1.49 -15.21
C LYS A 98 -4.23 0.44 -14.84
N SER A 99 -2.98 0.88 -14.73
CA SER A 99 -1.93 0.06 -14.12
C SER A 99 -2.30 -0.24 -12.66
N GLN A 100 -2.16 -1.50 -12.28
CA GLN A 100 -2.51 -1.95 -10.94
C GLN A 100 -1.65 -3.14 -10.53
N THR A 101 -0.95 -2.97 -9.43
CA THR A 101 -0.14 -4.01 -8.80
C THR A 101 -0.61 -4.23 -7.38
N LEU A 102 -0.82 -5.48 -6.99
CA LEU A 102 -1.21 -5.87 -5.64
C LEU A 102 -0.01 -6.52 -4.95
N ARG A 103 0.35 -6.01 -3.78
CA ARG A 103 1.42 -6.57 -2.96
C ARG A 103 0.86 -7.67 -2.07
N TYR A 104 1.34 -8.89 -2.27
CA TYR A 104 1.02 -10.05 -1.47
C TYR A 104 2.13 -10.30 -0.45
N ALA A 105 1.78 -10.40 0.83
CA ALA A 105 2.70 -10.72 1.90
C ALA A 105 2.00 -11.65 2.90
N TYR A 106 2.51 -12.87 3.06
CA TYR A 106 1.93 -13.84 3.97
C TYR A 106 3.02 -14.67 4.65
N THR A 107 2.77 -15.03 5.91
CA THR A 107 3.68 -15.87 6.70
C THR A 107 2.95 -17.12 7.17
N THR A 108 3.53 -18.28 6.90
CA THR A 108 2.99 -19.58 7.32
C THR A 108 4.03 -20.35 8.15
N PRO A 109 3.61 -21.27 9.06
CA PRO A 109 4.52 -22.18 9.71
C PRO A 109 5.28 -23.04 8.70
N TYR A 110 6.58 -23.21 8.92
CA TYR A 110 7.41 -24.11 8.11
C TYR A 110 7.08 -25.56 8.43
N ARG A 111 7.01 -26.40 7.41
CA ARG A 111 6.93 -27.86 7.50
C ARG A 111 8.10 -28.46 6.75
N GLU A 112 8.64 -29.59 7.22
CA GLU A 112 9.86 -30.20 6.64
C GLU A 112 9.72 -30.54 5.15
N TRP A 113 8.54 -30.95 4.69
CA TRP A 113 8.29 -31.22 3.29
C TRP A 113 8.43 -29.99 2.37
N MET A 114 8.31 -28.77 2.94
CA MET A 114 8.47 -27.52 2.18
C MET A 114 9.91 -27.28 1.74
N LYS A 115 10.87 -28.03 2.27
CA LYS A 115 12.26 -27.97 1.80
C LYS A 115 12.31 -28.43 0.34
N ASN A 116 12.82 -27.58 -0.57
CA ASN A 116 12.83 -27.81 -2.02
C ASN A 116 11.44 -28.07 -2.61
N SER A 117 10.42 -27.35 -2.13
CA SER A 117 9.08 -27.36 -2.66
C SER A 117 8.93 -26.46 -3.87
N ASN A 118 7.87 -26.70 -4.61
CA ASN A 118 7.46 -25.89 -5.77
C ASN A 118 6.45 -24.82 -5.32
N PHE A 119 6.36 -23.75 -6.09
CA PHE A 119 5.37 -22.71 -5.90
C PHE A 119 4.56 -22.50 -7.17
N ALA A 120 3.26 -22.41 -7.03
CA ALA A 120 2.34 -22.10 -8.12
C ALA A 120 1.27 -21.13 -7.65
N ILE A 121 0.57 -20.49 -8.58
CA ILE A 121 -0.67 -19.78 -8.31
C ILE A 121 -1.77 -20.49 -9.10
N SER A 122 -2.76 -20.99 -8.37
CA SER A 122 -4.03 -21.44 -8.95
C SER A 122 -4.89 -20.22 -9.21
N ASN A 123 -5.55 -20.20 -10.34
CA ASN A 123 -6.53 -19.20 -10.68
C ASN A 123 -7.90 -19.81 -10.89
N ASP A 124 -8.92 -19.15 -10.36
CA ASP A 124 -10.32 -19.54 -10.54
C ASP A 124 -11.15 -18.32 -10.93
N ALA A 125 -12.11 -18.54 -11.83
CA ALA A 125 -13.04 -17.49 -12.22
C ALA A 125 -14.33 -17.65 -11.43
N CYS A 126 -14.58 -16.74 -10.51
CA CYS A 126 -15.82 -16.71 -9.77
C CYS A 126 -16.98 -16.17 -10.60
N GLY A 127 -17.73 -17.11 -11.16
CA GLY A 127 -19.12 -16.94 -11.51
C GLY A 127 -19.90 -18.00 -10.77
N CYS A 128 -20.89 -17.67 -10.04
CA CYS A 128 -21.95 -18.43 -9.34
C CYS A 128 -21.94 -19.96 -9.18
N ASN A 129 -20.89 -20.70 -9.57
CA ASN A 129 -20.73 -22.13 -9.35
C ASN A 129 -19.24 -22.43 -9.15
N GLN A 130 -18.92 -22.88 -7.95
CA GLN A 130 -17.64 -23.49 -7.60
C GLN A 130 -17.42 -24.77 -8.41
N LYS A 131 -16.90 -24.64 -9.62
CA LYS A 131 -16.24 -25.74 -10.31
C LYS A 131 -14.84 -25.28 -10.58
N LEU A 132 -13.87 -25.94 -9.97
CA LEU A 132 -12.47 -25.95 -10.37
C LEU A 132 -12.42 -26.28 -11.86
N LEU A 133 -12.30 -25.27 -12.70
CA LEU A 133 -12.00 -25.43 -14.10
C LEU A 133 -10.48 -25.42 -14.21
N ALA A 134 -9.92 -26.59 -14.45
CA ALA A 134 -8.55 -26.88 -14.83
C ALA A 134 -7.48 -26.01 -14.15
N GLU A 135 -6.69 -26.62 -13.28
CA GLU A 135 -5.44 -26.09 -12.74
C GLU A 135 -4.49 -25.66 -13.89
N ASN A 136 -4.60 -24.44 -14.33
CA ASN A 136 -3.53 -23.83 -15.08
C ASN A 136 -2.47 -23.40 -14.07
N LEU A 137 -1.60 -24.33 -13.73
CA LEU A 137 -0.40 -24.09 -12.96
C LEU A 137 0.50 -23.14 -13.77
N LEU A 138 0.52 -21.87 -13.41
CA LEU A 138 1.57 -20.97 -13.85
C LEU A 138 2.85 -21.36 -13.11
N THR A 139 3.51 -22.40 -13.61
CA THR A 139 4.82 -22.81 -13.15
C THR A 139 5.85 -21.79 -13.63
N ASN A 140 6.12 -20.80 -12.81
CA ASN A 140 7.35 -20.03 -12.94
C ASN A 140 8.40 -20.70 -12.07
N ASN A 141 9.47 -21.15 -12.71
CA ASN A 141 10.64 -21.84 -12.19
C ASN A 141 10.81 -21.76 -10.66
N THR A 142 10.83 -22.93 -10.06
CA THR A 142 11.19 -23.21 -8.70
C THR A 142 12.60 -22.74 -8.40
N GLU A 143 12.71 -21.62 -7.74
CA GLU A 143 13.87 -21.43 -6.89
C GLU A 143 13.63 -22.17 -5.59
N ALA A 144 14.44 -23.20 -5.35
CA ALA A 144 14.54 -23.87 -4.07
C ALA A 144 14.56 -22.83 -2.95
N LEU A 145 13.89 -23.12 -1.83
CA LEU A 145 14.05 -22.34 -0.60
C LEU A 145 15.54 -22.30 -0.28
N THR A 146 16.22 -21.26 -0.75
CA THR A 146 17.67 -21.10 -0.61
C THR A 146 18.01 -20.86 0.84
N THR A 147 19.06 -21.54 1.27
CA THR A 147 19.65 -21.40 2.60
C THR A 147 20.14 -19.96 2.84
N PRO A 148 20.20 -19.49 4.09
CA PRO A 148 20.48 -18.09 4.46
C PRO A 148 21.77 -17.47 3.91
N GLN A 149 22.67 -18.24 3.36
CA GLN A 149 23.98 -17.77 2.90
C GLN A 149 23.96 -16.89 1.64
N GLN A 150 22.91 -16.94 0.82
CA GLN A 150 22.78 -16.06 -0.36
C GLN A 150 22.06 -14.74 -0.08
N LEU A 151 21.54 -14.56 1.12
CA LEU A 151 20.74 -13.40 1.53
C LEU A 151 21.60 -12.17 1.92
N TYR A 152 22.88 -12.35 2.23
CA TYR A 152 23.74 -11.24 2.62
C TYR A 152 24.10 -10.27 1.48
N GLN A 153 23.94 -10.66 0.23
CA GLN A 153 24.29 -9.80 -0.91
C GLN A 153 23.13 -8.91 -1.41
N ALA A 154 21.90 -9.17 -1.01
CA ALA A 154 20.74 -8.39 -1.44
C ALA A 154 20.22 -7.38 -0.40
N TYR A 155 20.71 -7.43 0.84
CA TYR A 155 20.42 -6.41 1.84
C TYR A 155 21.30 -5.19 1.55
N ARG A 156 20.80 -4.27 0.73
CA ARG A 156 21.31 -2.89 0.77
C ARG A 156 20.83 -2.30 2.08
N GLU A 157 21.76 -2.09 3.00
CA GLU A 157 21.48 -1.19 4.12
C GLU A 157 20.86 0.09 3.55
N PRO A 158 19.68 0.50 4.03
CA PRO A 158 19.18 1.80 3.65
C PRO A 158 20.27 2.78 4.07
N LYS A 159 20.82 3.54 3.11
CA LYS A 159 21.73 4.63 3.45
C LYS A 159 20.95 5.50 4.41
N ALA A 160 21.37 5.53 5.67
CA ALA A 160 20.82 6.46 6.62
C ALA A 160 20.98 7.85 6.01
N GLU A 161 19.89 8.58 5.86
CA GLU A 161 19.97 9.98 5.48
C GLU A 161 20.79 10.66 6.57
N VAL A 162 21.97 11.14 6.19
CA VAL A 162 22.92 11.77 7.10
C VAL A 162 22.33 13.04 7.72
N VAL A 163 21.38 13.67 7.04
CA VAL A 163 20.63 14.83 7.53
C VAL A 163 19.18 14.69 7.08
N LYS A 164 18.24 14.67 8.02
CA LYS A 164 16.81 14.74 7.74
C LYS A 164 16.35 16.21 7.76
N VAL A 165 15.93 16.71 6.62
CA VAL A 165 15.31 18.03 6.53
C VAL A 165 13.82 17.87 6.84
N ARG A 166 13.33 18.60 7.83
CA ARG A 166 11.91 18.70 8.18
C ARG A 166 11.44 20.12 8.02
N GLN A 167 10.19 20.29 7.66
CA GLN A 167 9.52 21.59 7.59
C GLN A 167 8.37 21.59 8.59
N GLU A 168 8.39 22.53 9.52
CA GLU A 168 7.31 22.79 10.45
C GLU A 168 6.61 24.08 10.04
N ASN A 169 5.27 24.07 10.08
CA ASN A 169 4.46 25.23 9.72
C ASN A 169 3.61 25.63 10.93
N GLY A 170 3.57 26.92 11.22
CA GLY A 170 2.72 27.50 12.24
C GLY A 170 1.93 28.67 11.67
N SER A 171 0.80 29.00 12.25
CA SER A 171 0.01 30.18 11.91
C SER A 171 -0.44 30.88 13.18
N ALA A 172 -0.51 32.21 13.13
CA ALA A 172 -1.02 33.04 14.22
C ALA A 172 -1.84 34.20 13.66
N ARG A 173 -2.82 34.65 14.42
CA ARG A 173 -3.66 35.80 14.06
C ARG A 173 -3.39 36.93 15.02
N LEU A 174 -2.77 38.01 14.52
CA LEU A 174 -2.47 39.21 15.32
C LEU A 174 -3.45 40.32 14.99
N ASN A 175 -3.95 40.97 16.04
CA ASN A 175 -4.80 42.13 15.95
C ASN A 175 -3.94 43.40 15.95
N PHE A 176 -4.26 44.33 15.04
CA PHE A 176 -3.62 45.62 14.93
C PHE A 176 -4.61 46.75 15.21
N ARG A 177 -4.13 47.88 15.71
CA ARG A 177 -4.93 49.11 15.78
C ARG A 177 -5.12 49.66 14.38
N ILE A 178 -6.24 50.33 14.15
CA ILE A 178 -6.54 50.93 12.84
C ILE A 178 -5.42 51.91 12.46
N ASN A 179 -4.88 51.78 11.24
CA ASN A 179 -3.79 52.54 10.69
C ASN A 179 -2.47 52.44 11.51
N LYS A 180 -2.24 51.33 12.18
CA LYS A 180 -1.01 51.04 12.93
C LYS A 180 -0.48 49.67 12.57
N TRP A 181 0.86 49.55 12.51
CA TRP A 181 1.57 48.28 12.21
C TRP A 181 2.29 47.70 13.45
N ASP A 182 2.25 48.42 14.57
CA ASP A 182 2.90 48.00 15.81
C ASP A 182 2.09 46.86 16.46
N ILE A 183 2.77 45.78 16.87
CA ILE A 183 2.17 44.68 17.58
C ILE A 183 2.01 45.04 19.05
N VAL A 184 0.77 45.27 19.45
CA VAL A 184 0.44 45.55 20.86
C VAL A 184 0.05 44.28 21.54
N LYS A 185 0.85 43.84 22.51
CA LYS A 185 0.70 42.55 23.21
C LYS A 185 -0.68 42.36 23.83
N ASP A 186 -1.22 43.40 24.42
CA ASP A 186 -2.50 43.31 25.17
C ASP A 186 -3.72 43.64 24.30
N LEU A 187 -3.56 43.76 23.00
CA LEU A 187 -4.66 44.01 22.06
C LEU A 187 -5.33 42.68 21.65
N GLY A 188 -6.59 42.51 22.00
CA GLY A 188 -7.36 41.29 21.65
C GLY A 188 -6.70 40.02 22.19
N ASN A 189 -6.43 39.06 21.31
CA ASN A 189 -5.82 37.78 21.67
C ASN A 189 -4.29 37.72 21.41
N ASN A 190 -3.65 38.85 21.12
CA ASN A 190 -2.24 38.90 20.72
C ASN A 190 -1.30 38.21 21.72
N SER A 191 -1.56 38.37 23.02
CA SER A 191 -0.73 37.75 24.06
C SER A 191 -0.65 36.22 23.90
N ASN A 192 -1.78 35.57 23.66
CA ASN A 192 -1.85 34.11 23.49
C ASN A 192 -1.23 33.68 22.15
N GLU A 193 -1.50 34.41 21.08
CA GLU A 193 -0.92 34.13 19.76
C GLU A 193 0.60 34.23 19.76
N LEU A 194 1.13 35.28 20.39
CA LEU A 194 2.59 35.46 20.55
C LEU A 194 3.21 34.39 21.46
N ALA A 195 2.48 33.94 22.49
CA ALA A 195 2.93 32.84 23.33
C ALA A 195 3.00 31.52 22.54
N THR A 196 2.01 31.26 21.68
CA THR A 196 1.99 30.09 20.80
C THR A 196 3.16 30.09 19.82
N ILE A 197 3.45 31.22 19.17
CA ILE A 197 4.62 31.37 18.29
C ILE A 197 5.91 31.08 19.05
N LYS A 198 6.05 31.69 20.24
CA LYS A 198 7.24 31.49 21.07
C LYS A 198 7.40 30.02 21.48
N GLN A 199 6.32 29.37 21.91
CA GLN A 199 6.34 27.96 22.29
C GLN A 199 6.77 27.06 21.13
N THR A 200 6.27 27.31 19.93
CA THR A 200 6.66 26.55 18.72
C THR A 200 8.14 26.74 18.40
N LEU A 201 8.65 27.97 18.50
CA LEU A 201 10.08 28.24 18.29
C LEU A 201 10.96 27.61 19.37
N ASP A 202 10.54 27.68 20.63
CA ASP A 202 11.27 27.11 21.76
C ASP A 202 11.37 25.58 21.68
N LEU A 203 10.35 24.89 21.18
CA LEU A 203 10.38 23.44 20.93
C LEU A 203 11.50 23.06 19.96
N VAL A 204 11.64 23.80 18.87
CA VAL A 204 12.67 23.51 17.86
C VAL A 204 14.06 23.98 18.32
N LYS A 205 14.13 25.14 18.97
CA LYS A 205 15.40 25.73 19.45
C LYS A 205 16.07 24.94 20.58
N ASN A 206 15.27 24.30 21.41
CA ASN A 206 15.75 23.55 22.58
C ASN A 206 16.02 22.07 22.27
N ASP A 207 15.77 21.62 21.04
CA ASP A 207 16.10 20.27 20.60
C ASP A 207 17.58 20.20 20.17
N PRO A 208 18.44 19.46 20.89
CA PRO A 208 19.87 19.36 20.60
C PRO A 208 20.17 18.71 19.26
N ASP A 209 19.23 17.92 18.73
CA ASP A 209 19.38 17.17 17.48
C ASP A 209 18.89 17.94 16.25
N VAL A 210 18.40 19.17 16.45
CA VAL A 210 17.82 20.01 15.39
C VAL A 210 18.61 21.30 15.19
N THR A 211 18.91 21.61 13.94
CA THR A 211 19.48 22.90 13.54
C THR A 211 18.50 23.64 12.62
N ILE A 212 18.08 24.83 13.01
CA ILE A 212 17.22 25.69 12.19
C ILE A 212 18.06 26.24 11.05
N THR A 213 17.71 25.89 9.81
CA THR A 213 18.42 26.36 8.59
C THR A 213 17.77 27.61 7.98
N SER A 214 16.46 27.76 8.13
CA SER A 214 15.72 28.93 7.64
C SER A 214 14.41 29.11 8.38
N ILE A 215 13.97 30.36 8.48
CA ILE A 215 12.64 30.74 8.96
C ILE A 215 12.03 31.65 7.90
N THR A 216 10.87 31.31 7.39
CA THR A 216 10.12 32.14 6.43
C THR A 216 8.82 32.60 7.07
N LEU A 217 8.54 33.88 6.98
CA LEU A 217 7.33 34.51 7.50
C LEU A 217 6.49 35.01 6.33
N HIS A 218 5.22 34.62 6.28
CA HIS A 218 4.26 35.15 5.34
C HIS A 218 3.18 35.90 6.11
N GLY A 219 3.04 37.21 5.87
CA GLY A 219 1.98 38.03 6.45
C GLY A 219 0.83 38.18 5.44
N TYR A 220 -0.40 38.15 5.95
CA TYR A 220 -1.60 38.42 5.16
C TYR A 220 -2.43 39.48 5.90
N ALA A 221 -2.84 40.52 5.20
CA ALA A 221 -3.75 41.52 5.76
C ALA A 221 -5.21 41.04 5.68
N SER A 222 -6.08 41.56 6.57
CA SER A 222 -7.51 41.29 6.51
C SER A 222 -8.12 41.83 5.21
N PRO A 223 -9.03 41.05 4.56
CA PRO A 223 -9.71 41.53 3.35
C PRO A 223 -10.70 42.68 3.57
N ASP A 224 -10.95 43.04 4.83
CA ASP A 224 -11.94 44.08 5.19
C ASP A 224 -11.46 45.52 5.01
N GLY A 225 -10.21 45.72 4.58
CA GLY A 225 -9.63 47.05 4.32
C GLY A 225 -9.68 47.45 2.84
N ASN A 226 -9.62 48.76 2.59
CA ASN A 226 -9.46 49.30 1.23
C ASN A 226 -8.08 48.84 0.70
N TYR A 227 -8.00 48.37 -0.54
CA TYR A 227 -6.79 47.82 -1.16
C TYR A 227 -5.55 48.72 -1.03
N ALA A 228 -5.76 50.02 -1.03
CA ALA A 228 -4.69 51.01 -0.85
C ALA A 228 -4.12 51.10 0.58
N ASN A 229 -4.72 50.46 1.56
CA ASN A 229 -4.28 50.50 2.97
C ASN A 229 -3.74 49.11 3.44
N ASN A 230 -3.72 48.14 2.55
CA ASN A 230 -3.29 46.77 2.87
C ASN A 230 -1.94 46.38 2.21
N ASP A 231 -1.29 47.30 1.52
CA ASP A 231 0.07 47.15 0.96
C ASP A 231 1.17 47.45 1.98
#